data_36b922f5d361557f8187600a02483c72
#
_entry.id   36b922f5d361557f8187600a02483c72
#
_cell.length_a   1.000
_cell.length_b   1.000
_cell.length_c   1.000
_cell.angle_alpha   90.00
_cell.angle_beta   90.00
_cell.angle_gamma   90.00
#
_symmetry.space_group_name_H-M   'P 1'
#
loop_
_entity.id
_entity.type
_entity.pdbx_description
1 polymer ?
#
loop_
_entity_poly.entity_id
_entity_poly.type
_entity_poly.pdbx_seq_one_letter_code
_entity_poly.pdbx_strand_id
1 'polypeptide(L)'
;NSRMDTLQPAILSVKLPQLVARTTKRQSIAARYRTLLSNLDSIQMSREYADSPGVYHLFVIRVEKDIRDDFRTYLKSKGIETGIHYPISLSRLKVTTDQLKIDVHCPEAEKASEEVVSLPIYPELTDQQQDYICEHIITYFQK
;
A
#
# COMPACT_ATOMS: atom_id res chain seq x y z
N ASN A 1 -14.52 18.64 11.55
CA ASN A 1 -15.30 19.50 10.65
C ASN A 1 -15.86 18.64 9.52
N SER A 2 -17.18 18.44 9.49
CA SER A 2 -17.89 17.57 8.54
C SER A 2 -18.57 18.34 7.39
N ARG A 3 -18.29 19.62 7.24
CA ARG A 3 -18.82 20.45 6.15
C ARG A 3 -17.81 20.56 5.02
N MET A 4 -18.26 20.41 3.78
CA MET A 4 -17.47 20.65 2.60
C MET A 4 -17.69 22.09 2.12
N ASP A 5 -16.59 22.76 1.82
CA ASP A 5 -16.63 24.06 1.16
C ASP A 5 -17.13 23.91 -0.29
N THR A 6 -17.77 24.90 -0.86
CA THR A 6 -18.46 24.82 -2.17
C THR A 6 -17.56 24.30 -3.30
N LEU A 7 -16.27 24.63 -3.28
CA LEU A 7 -15.29 24.17 -4.28
C LEU A 7 -15.06 22.64 -4.19
N GLN A 8 -15.03 22.06 -3.00
CA GLN A 8 -14.78 20.64 -2.79
C GLN A 8 -15.85 19.74 -3.42
N PRO A 9 -17.15 19.92 -3.16
CA PRO A 9 -18.19 19.13 -3.81
C PRO A 9 -18.27 19.36 -5.33
N ALA A 10 -17.96 20.55 -5.83
CA ALA A 10 -17.89 20.79 -7.26
C ALA A 10 -16.81 19.92 -7.94
N ILE A 11 -15.61 19.85 -7.35
CA ILE A 11 -14.54 18.98 -7.84
C ILE A 11 -14.93 17.49 -7.73
N LEU A 12 -15.55 17.08 -6.59
CA LEU A 12 -15.98 15.71 -6.40
C LEU A 12 -17.07 15.29 -7.39
N SER A 13 -18.00 16.18 -7.73
CA SER A 13 -19.06 15.93 -8.72
C SER A 13 -18.48 15.65 -10.13
N VAL A 14 -17.37 16.27 -10.50
CA VAL A 14 -16.66 15.99 -11.76
C VAL A 14 -15.94 14.63 -11.72
N LYS A 15 -15.42 14.23 -10.56
CA LYS A 15 -14.65 12.98 -10.39
C LYS A 15 -15.54 11.75 -10.18
N LEU A 16 -16.71 11.92 -9.55
CA LEU A 16 -17.59 10.84 -9.16
C LEU A 16 -18.03 9.91 -10.32
N PRO A 17 -18.38 10.41 -11.53
CA PRO A 17 -18.74 9.54 -12.65
C PRO A 17 -17.62 8.58 -13.08
N GLN A 18 -16.36 8.89 -12.79
CA GLN A 18 -15.20 8.08 -13.14
C GLN A 18 -14.81 7.08 -12.04
N LEU A 19 -15.41 7.14 -10.86
CA LEU A 19 -14.99 6.39 -9.68
C LEU A 19 -14.98 4.87 -9.93
N VAL A 20 -16.04 4.33 -10.51
CA VAL A 20 -16.16 2.89 -10.78
C VAL A 20 -15.08 2.43 -11.75
N ALA A 21 -14.90 3.11 -12.87
CA ALA A 21 -13.90 2.76 -13.87
C ALA A 21 -12.48 2.83 -13.28
N ARG A 22 -12.19 3.85 -12.47
CA ARG A 22 -10.88 4.00 -11.79
C ARG A 22 -10.65 2.92 -10.73
N THR A 23 -11.69 2.50 -10.03
CA THR A 23 -11.61 1.38 -9.06
C THR A 23 -11.33 0.06 -9.78
N THR A 24 -12.04 -0.22 -10.87
CA THR A 24 -11.81 -1.42 -11.71
C THR A 24 -10.36 -1.46 -12.24
N LYS A 25 -9.81 -0.32 -12.67
CA LYS A 25 -8.39 -0.23 -13.07
C LYS A 25 -7.44 -0.58 -11.93
N ARG A 26 -7.66 -0.05 -10.73
CA ARG A 26 -6.83 -0.40 -9.54
C ARG A 26 -6.93 -1.88 -9.19
N GLN A 27 -8.12 -2.47 -9.28
CA GLN A 27 -8.33 -3.90 -9.05
C GLN A 27 -7.55 -4.76 -10.07
N SER A 28 -7.58 -4.38 -11.36
CA SER A 28 -6.81 -5.05 -12.41
C SER A 28 -5.30 -4.98 -12.15
N ILE A 29 -4.78 -3.80 -11.78
CA ILE A 29 -3.37 -3.61 -11.42
C ILE A 29 -3.00 -4.46 -10.19
N ALA A 30 -3.84 -4.50 -9.17
CA ALA A 30 -3.61 -5.29 -7.97
C ALA A 30 -3.58 -6.80 -8.29
N ALA A 31 -4.52 -7.29 -9.09
CA ALA A 31 -4.54 -8.68 -9.55
C ALA A 31 -3.26 -9.05 -10.32
N ARG A 32 -2.80 -8.14 -11.19
CA ARG A 32 -1.55 -8.34 -11.94
C ARG A 32 -0.32 -8.37 -11.03
N TYR A 33 -0.21 -7.48 -10.02
CA TYR A 33 0.85 -7.56 -9.02
C TYR A 33 0.85 -8.90 -8.30
N ARG A 34 -0.32 -9.41 -7.89
CA ARG A 34 -0.45 -10.72 -7.24
C ARG A 34 0.08 -11.84 -8.12
N THR A 35 -0.25 -11.82 -9.42
CA THR A 35 0.22 -12.82 -10.37
C THR A 35 1.74 -12.74 -10.57
N LEU A 36 2.28 -11.55 -10.83
CA LEU A 36 3.71 -11.38 -11.13
C LEU A 36 4.62 -11.67 -9.93
N LEU A 37 4.14 -11.41 -8.71
CA LEU A 37 4.91 -11.58 -7.48
C LEU A 37 4.53 -12.87 -6.70
N SER A 38 3.69 -13.75 -7.28
CA SER A 38 3.17 -14.95 -6.61
C SER A 38 4.23 -15.95 -6.16
N ASN A 39 5.38 -15.98 -6.85
CA ASN A 39 6.47 -16.93 -6.58
C ASN A 39 7.55 -16.38 -5.63
N LEU A 40 7.30 -15.24 -4.98
CA LEU A 40 8.23 -14.64 -4.02
C LEU A 40 7.76 -14.92 -2.59
N ASP A 41 8.36 -15.92 -1.95
CA ASP A 41 8.09 -16.25 -0.53
C ASP A 41 8.57 -15.15 0.43
N SER A 42 9.50 -14.29 -0.02
CA SER A 42 10.05 -13.19 0.76
C SER A 42 9.10 -12.00 0.95
N ILE A 43 7.97 -11.99 0.28
CA ILE A 43 6.94 -10.95 0.43
C ILE A 43 5.59 -11.55 0.80
N GLN A 44 4.88 -10.89 1.70
CA GLN A 44 3.52 -11.26 2.04
C GLN A 44 2.54 -10.20 1.53
N MET A 45 1.53 -10.64 0.79
CA MET A 45 0.43 -9.79 0.33
C MET A 45 -0.81 -10.01 1.19
N SER A 46 -1.63 -8.96 1.36
CA SER A 46 -2.89 -9.06 2.10
C SER A 46 -3.82 -10.10 1.45
N ARG A 47 -4.54 -10.86 2.27
CA ARG A 47 -5.54 -11.80 1.78
C ARG A 47 -6.73 -11.06 1.18
N GLU A 48 -7.24 -11.57 0.08
CA GLU A 48 -8.52 -11.14 -0.51
C GLU A 48 -9.66 -12.05 -0.07
N TYR A 49 -10.83 -11.46 0.12
CA TYR A 49 -12.07 -12.16 0.42
C TYR A 49 -13.04 -11.97 -0.74
N ALA A 50 -13.67 -13.05 -1.20
CA ALA A 50 -14.56 -13.03 -2.38
C ALA A 50 -15.79 -12.13 -2.18
N ASP A 51 -16.27 -12.02 -0.96
CA ASP A 51 -17.42 -11.23 -0.56
C ASP A 51 -17.09 -9.77 -0.21
N SER A 52 -15.80 -9.42 -0.22
CA SER A 52 -15.31 -8.06 0.10
C SER A 52 -14.14 -7.67 -0.78
N PRO A 53 -14.37 -7.39 -2.07
CA PRO A 53 -13.30 -7.04 -3.00
C PRO A 53 -12.65 -5.70 -2.62
N GLY A 54 -11.33 -5.66 -2.62
CA GLY A 54 -10.55 -4.46 -2.35
C GLY A 54 -10.73 -3.38 -3.41
N VAL A 55 -10.70 -2.10 -3.02
CA VAL A 55 -10.71 -0.95 -3.96
C VAL A 55 -9.30 -0.45 -4.28
N TYR A 56 -8.30 -0.95 -3.56
CA TYR A 56 -6.87 -0.71 -3.77
C TYR A 56 -6.49 0.78 -3.88
N HIS A 57 -6.89 1.54 -2.86
CA HIS A 57 -6.30 2.86 -2.66
C HIS A 57 -4.78 2.78 -2.50
N LEU A 58 -4.32 1.76 -1.77
CA LEU A 58 -2.94 1.35 -1.62
C LEU A 58 -2.80 -0.13 -1.99
N PHE A 59 -1.65 -0.51 -2.54
CA PHE A 59 -1.24 -1.90 -2.66
C PHE A 59 -0.06 -2.14 -1.73
N VAL A 60 -0.32 -2.83 -0.64
CA VAL A 60 0.64 -3.02 0.45
C VAL A 60 1.17 -4.45 0.43
N ILE A 61 2.48 -4.57 0.47
CA ILE A 61 3.21 -5.82 0.74
C ILE A 61 3.89 -5.73 2.10
N ARG A 62 4.19 -6.85 2.70
CA ARG A 62 5.05 -6.95 3.89
C ARG A 62 6.33 -7.65 3.51
N VAL A 63 7.45 -7.13 3.99
CA VAL A 63 8.80 -7.70 3.90
C VAL A 63 9.37 -7.75 5.30
N GLU A 64 10.39 -8.56 5.54
CA GLU A 64 11.05 -8.59 6.84
C GLU A 64 11.54 -7.19 7.23
N LYS A 65 11.35 -6.84 8.50
CA LYS A 65 11.66 -5.50 9.03
C LYS A 65 13.11 -5.08 8.79
N ASP A 66 14.04 -6.02 8.92
CA ASP A 66 15.48 -5.75 8.86
C ASP A 66 15.96 -5.40 7.44
N ILE A 67 15.20 -5.80 6.41
CA ILE A 67 15.50 -5.49 5.00
C ILE A 67 14.60 -4.42 4.40
N ARG A 68 13.52 -4.01 5.06
CA ARG A 68 12.51 -3.10 4.52
C ARG A 68 13.11 -1.78 4.01
N ASP A 69 13.95 -1.15 4.79
CA ASP A 69 14.47 0.18 4.45
C ASP A 69 15.55 0.10 3.36
N ASP A 70 16.35 -0.97 3.34
CA ASP A 70 17.29 -1.27 2.25
C ASP A 70 16.55 -1.58 0.94
N PHE A 71 15.50 -2.38 1.01
CA PHE A 71 14.62 -2.68 -0.14
C PHE A 71 14.00 -1.41 -0.73
N ARG A 72 13.46 -0.54 0.11
CA ARG A 72 12.91 0.74 -0.32
C ARG A 72 13.98 1.66 -0.94
N THR A 73 15.16 1.70 -0.35
CA THR A 73 16.31 2.46 -0.87
C THR A 73 16.74 1.93 -2.24
N TYR A 74 16.80 0.62 -2.40
CA TYR A 74 17.07 -0.01 -3.69
C TYR A 74 16.03 0.37 -4.74
N LEU A 75 14.74 0.23 -4.45
CA LEU A 75 13.66 0.60 -5.37
C LEU A 75 13.73 2.08 -5.75
N LYS A 76 13.98 2.96 -4.78
CA LYS A 76 14.18 4.39 -5.04
C LYS A 76 15.35 4.66 -5.97
N SER A 77 16.46 3.93 -5.85
CA SER A 77 17.61 4.04 -6.77
C SER A 77 17.28 3.65 -8.22
N LYS A 78 16.17 2.91 -8.41
CA LYS A 78 15.60 2.52 -9.71
C LYS A 78 14.47 3.46 -10.16
N GLY A 79 14.24 4.57 -9.46
CA GLY A 79 13.15 5.50 -9.76
C GLY A 79 11.76 5.02 -9.33
N ILE A 80 11.67 3.98 -8.50
CA ILE A 80 10.42 3.42 -7.99
C ILE A 80 10.18 3.97 -6.58
N GLU A 81 9.24 4.92 -6.46
CA GLU A 81 8.86 5.47 -5.16
C GLU A 81 7.92 4.54 -4.41
N THR A 82 8.17 4.36 -3.10
CA THR A 82 7.35 3.53 -2.21
C THR A 82 6.94 4.28 -0.96
N GLY A 83 5.79 3.93 -0.39
CA GLY A 83 5.28 4.52 0.85
C GLY A 83 5.32 3.55 2.04
N ILE A 84 5.18 4.09 3.25
CA ILE A 84 4.89 3.31 4.47
C ILE A 84 3.57 3.82 5.05
N HIS A 85 2.55 2.97 5.10
CA HIS A 85 1.21 3.32 5.61
C HIS A 85 0.74 2.27 6.63
N TYR A 86 1.13 2.45 7.94
CA TYR A 86 1.88 3.55 8.53
C TYR A 86 3.07 3.05 9.35
N PRO A 87 4.08 3.89 9.66
CA PRO A 87 5.32 3.44 10.30
C PRO A 87 5.18 3.16 11.81
N ILE A 88 4.08 3.59 12.42
CA ILE A 88 3.79 3.40 13.84
C ILE A 88 2.32 2.96 13.96
N SER A 89 2.08 1.87 14.70
CA SER A 89 0.71 1.42 15.00
C SER A 89 -0.02 2.43 15.91
N LEU A 90 -1.33 2.50 15.82
CA LEU A 90 -2.14 3.41 16.66
C LEU A 90 -1.92 3.14 18.16
N SER A 91 -1.71 1.87 18.55
CA SER A 91 -1.44 1.50 19.95
C SER A 91 -0.15 2.10 20.49
N ARG A 92 0.81 2.46 19.64
CA ARG A 92 2.13 3.01 20.00
C ARG A 92 2.29 4.51 19.73
N LEU A 93 1.25 5.17 19.24
CA LEU A 93 1.31 6.63 19.10
C LEU A 93 1.37 7.31 20.46
N LYS A 94 2.19 8.37 20.58
CA LYS A 94 2.30 9.16 21.81
C LYS A 94 0.97 9.72 22.30
N VAL A 95 0.06 10.07 21.41
CA VAL A 95 -1.29 10.50 21.80
C VAL A 95 -2.05 9.38 22.51
N THR A 96 -1.88 8.14 22.08
CA THR A 96 -2.55 6.97 22.69
C THR A 96 -1.91 6.64 24.06
N THR A 97 -0.60 6.55 24.13
CA THR A 97 0.12 6.14 25.34
C THR A 97 0.18 7.24 26.41
N ASP A 98 0.53 8.46 26.03
CA ASP A 98 0.85 9.53 26.97
C ASP A 98 -0.37 10.38 27.31
N GLN A 99 -1.21 10.70 26.33
CA GLN A 99 -2.35 11.59 26.53
C GLN A 99 -3.63 10.82 26.90
N LEU A 100 -3.96 9.77 26.15
CA LEU A 100 -5.14 8.96 26.45
C LEU A 100 -4.90 7.90 27.51
N LYS A 101 -3.61 7.62 27.86
CA LYS A 101 -3.21 6.59 28.83
C LYS A 101 -3.80 5.21 28.52
N ILE A 102 -3.93 4.91 27.22
CA ILE A 102 -4.42 3.63 26.75
C ILE A 102 -3.20 2.74 26.52
N ASP A 103 -3.06 1.72 27.35
CA ASP A 103 -2.03 0.67 27.18
C ASP A 103 -2.68 -0.57 26.57
N VAL A 104 -2.69 -0.61 25.25
CA VAL A 104 -3.18 -1.76 24.45
C VAL A 104 -2.03 -2.34 23.66
N HIS A 105 -1.80 -3.62 23.84
CA HIS A 105 -0.83 -4.37 23.05
C HIS A 105 -1.52 -4.99 21.82
N CYS A 106 -1.08 -4.55 20.62
CA CYS A 106 -1.59 -5.02 19.33
C CYS A 106 -0.43 -5.60 18.50
N PRO A 107 0.08 -6.81 18.83
CA PRO A 107 1.33 -7.34 18.28
C PRO A 107 1.32 -7.43 16.76
N GLU A 108 0.20 -7.83 16.15
CA GLU A 108 0.09 -7.91 14.68
C GLU A 108 0.14 -6.54 14.01
N ALA A 109 -0.50 -5.52 14.59
CA ALA A 109 -0.44 -4.17 14.04
C ALA A 109 0.95 -3.53 14.24
N GLU A 110 1.58 -3.80 15.37
CA GLU A 110 2.94 -3.34 15.69
C GLU A 110 3.94 -3.98 14.71
N LYS A 111 3.91 -5.29 14.55
CA LYS A 111 4.71 -6.02 13.57
C LYS A 111 4.46 -5.51 12.14
N ALA A 112 3.21 -5.36 11.73
CA ALA A 112 2.89 -4.86 10.41
C ALA A 112 3.46 -3.46 10.15
N SER A 113 3.45 -2.55 11.13
CA SER A 113 4.00 -1.20 10.98
C SER A 113 5.51 -1.18 10.69
N GLU A 114 6.24 -2.21 11.12
CA GLU A 114 7.67 -2.38 10.86
C GLU A 114 7.95 -2.98 9.47
N GLU A 115 6.99 -3.72 8.88
CA GLU A 115 7.18 -4.56 7.70
C GLU A 115 6.53 -4.00 6.42
N VAL A 116 5.51 -3.13 6.53
CA VAL A 116 4.73 -2.70 5.38
C VAL A 116 5.50 -1.80 4.41
N VAL A 117 5.27 -2.05 3.12
CA VAL A 117 5.71 -1.23 1.99
C VAL A 117 4.55 -1.10 1.01
N SER A 118 4.19 0.13 0.67
CA SER A 118 3.16 0.41 -0.34
C SER A 118 3.81 0.62 -1.69
N LEU A 119 3.45 -0.23 -2.65
CA LEU A 119 3.89 -0.15 -4.03
C LEU A 119 3.07 0.88 -4.83
N PRO A 120 3.61 1.42 -5.94
CA PRO A 120 2.87 2.33 -6.80
C PRO A 120 1.57 1.70 -7.30
N ILE A 121 0.44 2.36 -7.09
CA ILE A 121 -0.86 1.95 -7.62
C ILE A 121 -1.74 3.16 -7.92
N TYR A 122 -2.03 3.38 -9.19
CA TYR A 122 -2.93 4.43 -9.68
C TYR A 122 -3.51 4.01 -11.03
N PRO A 123 -4.70 4.50 -11.43
CA PRO A 123 -5.40 3.99 -12.62
C PRO A 123 -4.64 4.14 -13.94
N GLU A 124 -3.72 5.08 -14.01
CA GLU A 124 -2.90 5.38 -15.18
C GLU A 124 -1.58 4.58 -15.24
N LEU A 125 -1.29 3.74 -14.22
CA LEU A 125 -0.10 2.87 -14.24
C LEU A 125 -0.17 1.90 -15.42
N THR A 126 0.81 1.95 -16.31
CA THR A 126 0.88 1.08 -17.48
C THR A 126 1.41 -0.30 -17.14
N ASP A 127 1.08 -1.30 -17.98
CA ASP A 127 1.61 -2.65 -17.82
C ASP A 127 3.13 -2.69 -17.88
N GLN A 128 3.76 -1.90 -18.75
CA GLN A 128 5.22 -1.80 -18.83
C GLN A 128 5.84 -1.23 -17.54
N GLN A 129 5.24 -0.21 -16.96
CA GLN A 129 5.70 0.33 -15.69
C GLN A 129 5.54 -0.69 -14.56
N GLN A 130 4.45 -1.45 -14.58
CA GLN A 130 4.21 -2.51 -13.60
C GLN A 130 5.19 -3.67 -13.75
N ASP A 131 5.51 -4.07 -14.99
CA ASP A 131 6.55 -5.07 -15.27
C ASP A 131 7.91 -4.62 -14.73
N TYR A 132 8.29 -3.37 -15.02
CA TYR A 132 9.52 -2.77 -14.52
C TYR A 132 9.61 -2.81 -12.98
N ILE A 133 8.52 -2.45 -12.29
CA ILE A 133 8.46 -2.50 -10.83
C ILE A 133 8.64 -3.93 -10.34
N CYS A 134 7.91 -4.89 -10.91
CA CYS A 134 7.98 -6.29 -10.50
C CYS A 134 9.35 -6.91 -10.77
N GLU A 135 9.97 -6.63 -11.92
CA GLU A 135 11.30 -7.09 -12.27
C GLU A 135 12.35 -6.64 -11.23
N HIS A 136 12.29 -5.39 -10.81
CA HIS A 136 13.20 -4.90 -9.79
C HIS A 136 12.91 -5.48 -8.39
N ILE A 137 11.67 -5.73 -8.04
CA ILE A 137 11.32 -6.43 -6.80
C ILE A 137 11.90 -7.85 -6.83
N ILE A 138 11.66 -8.61 -7.90
CA ILE A 138 12.16 -9.97 -8.07
C ILE A 138 13.69 -9.99 -8.02
N THR A 139 14.36 -9.09 -8.76
CA THR A 139 15.83 -8.99 -8.77
C THR A 139 16.41 -8.71 -7.38
N TYR A 140 15.73 -7.95 -6.53
CA TYR A 140 16.20 -7.69 -5.18
C TYR A 140 16.22 -8.95 -4.32
N PHE A 141 15.18 -9.77 -4.40
CA PHE A 141 15.03 -10.97 -3.57
C PHE A 141 15.71 -12.23 -4.14
N GLN A 142 16.19 -12.21 -5.38
CA GLN A 142 16.92 -13.32 -5.99
C GLN A 142 18.45 -13.19 -5.89
N LYS A 143 18.93 -12.17 -5.20
CA LYS A 143 20.35 -12.02 -4.87
C LYS A 143 20.72 -12.91 -3.69
#